data_e2cb8acdd1f65f0887d4787f5c9ac3cc
#
_entry.id   e2cb8acdd1f65f0887d4787f5c9ac3cc
#
_cell.length_a   1.000
_cell.length_b   1.000
_cell.length_c   1.000
_cell.angle_alpha   90.00
_cell.angle_beta   90.00
_cell.angle_gamma   90.00
#
_symmetry.space_group_name_H-M   'P 1'
#
loop_
_entity.id
_entity.type
_entity.pdbx_description
1 polymer ?
#
loop_
_entity_poly.entity_id
_entity_poly.type
_entity_poly.pdbx_seq_one_letter_code
_entity_poly.pdbx_strand_id
1 'polypeptide(L)'
;MNILVTGSNGFLGKSLIKYLKNNTHHKIHEFSKDDKLSDLEKLISKIDIVFHFAGVNQTSDKINFEKINVGLTKKICKIIQKNRNTTLFYASSIQANYDNHYGISKRKAEKICLNLQKHFQNKVYILRLPGIF
;
A
#
# COMPACT_ATOMS: atom_id res chain seq x y z
N MET A 1 6.05 -10.81 14.20
CA MET A 1 6.24 -10.50 12.76
C MET A 1 6.71 -9.07 12.56
N ASN A 2 7.35 -8.82 11.45
CA ASN A 2 7.68 -7.47 11.01
C ASN A 2 6.62 -6.97 10.04
N ILE A 3 5.94 -5.89 10.40
CA ILE A 3 4.83 -5.32 9.63
C ILE A 3 5.21 -3.93 9.16
N LEU A 4 5.11 -3.69 7.86
CA LEU A 4 5.32 -2.38 7.26
C LEU A 4 3.97 -1.73 6.96
N VAL A 5 3.81 -0.48 7.34
CA VAL A 5 2.64 0.33 6.99
C VAL A 5 3.08 1.54 6.18
N THR A 6 2.69 1.60 4.91
CA THR A 6 2.87 2.80 4.09
C THR A 6 1.67 3.73 4.27
N GLY A 7 1.87 5.02 4.03
CA GLY A 7 0.83 6.00 4.36
C GLY A 7 0.66 6.12 5.87
N SER A 8 1.75 5.98 6.62
CA SER A 8 1.76 5.94 8.08
C SER A 8 1.21 7.21 8.74
N ASN A 9 1.29 8.35 8.04
CA ASN A 9 0.76 9.63 8.54
C ASN A 9 -0.71 9.88 8.17
N GLY A 10 -1.30 9.03 7.35
CA GLY A 10 -2.71 9.12 6.98
C GLY A 10 -3.65 8.56 8.05
N PHE A 11 -4.95 8.72 7.85
CA PHE A 11 -5.97 8.28 8.80
C PHE A 11 -5.91 6.76 9.06
N LEU A 12 -5.91 5.96 8.00
CA LEU A 12 -5.85 4.49 8.13
C LEU A 12 -4.53 4.04 8.73
N GLY A 13 -3.42 4.60 8.24
CA GLY A 13 -2.09 4.23 8.71
C GLY A 13 -1.92 4.49 10.20
N LYS A 14 -2.27 5.68 10.66
CA LYS A 14 -2.20 6.03 12.09
C LYS A 14 -3.08 5.12 12.94
N SER A 15 -4.31 4.86 12.50
CA SER A 15 -5.27 4.03 13.24
C SER A 15 -4.75 2.59 13.38
N LEU A 16 -4.28 2.00 12.28
CA LEU A 16 -3.74 0.65 12.28
C LEU A 16 -2.48 0.54 13.16
N ILE A 17 -1.55 1.48 13.00
CA ILE A 17 -0.31 1.50 13.76
C ILE A 17 -0.60 1.57 15.27
N LYS A 18 -1.50 2.47 15.66
CA LYS A 18 -1.93 2.60 17.06
C LYS A 18 -2.51 1.29 17.58
N TYR A 19 -3.41 0.68 16.82
CA TYR A 19 -4.01 -0.59 17.20
C TYR A 19 -2.97 -1.70 17.37
N LEU A 20 -2.09 -1.86 16.40
CA LEU A 20 -1.06 -2.91 16.42
C LEU A 20 -0.08 -2.73 17.58
N LYS A 21 0.35 -1.50 17.84
CA LYS A 21 1.28 -1.20 18.95
C LYS A 21 0.66 -1.48 20.32
N ASN A 22 -0.65 -1.23 20.46
CA ASN A 22 -1.36 -1.42 21.72
C ASN A 22 -1.82 -2.85 21.98
N ASN A 23 -2.00 -3.65 20.93
CA ASN A 23 -2.66 -4.96 21.03
C ASN A 23 -1.78 -6.12 20.61
N THR A 24 -0.59 -5.88 20.08
CA THR A 24 0.32 -6.93 19.59
C THR A 24 1.76 -6.65 19.99
N HIS A 25 2.62 -7.67 19.85
CA HIS A 25 4.06 -7.55 20.03
C HIS A 25 4.81 -7.51 18.70
N HIS A 26 4.11 -7.29 17.59
CA HIS A 26 4.72 -7.20 16.27
C HIS A 26 5.61 -5.95 16.17
N LYS A 27 6.69 -6.06 15.42
CA LYS A 27 7.53 -4.91 15.11
C LYS A 27 6.94 -4.13 13.95
N ILE A 28 6.60 -2.87 14.18
CA ILE A 28 5.93 -2.01 13.21
C ILE A 28 6.96 -1.07 12.58
N HIS A 29 7.03 -1.10 11.26
CA HIS A 29 7.83 -0.19 10.45
C HIS A 29 6.89 0.79 9.75
N GLU A 30 7.18 2.07 9.86
CA GLU A 30 6.37 3.14 9.31
C GLU A 30 7.05 3.72 8.08
N PHE A 31 6.25 3.99 7.03
CA PHE A 31 6.73 4.61 5.81
C PHE A 31 5.76 5.71 5.37
N SER A 32 6.27 6.93 5.29
CA SER A 32 5.51 8.10 4.87
C SER A 32 6.13 8.73 3.62
N LYS A 33 5.50 9.79 3.11
CA LYS A 33 5.99 10.52 1.93
C LYS A 33 7.38 11.11 2.10
N ASP A 34 7.85 11.31 3.35
CA ASP A 34 9.15 11.88 3.65
C ASP A 34 10.27 10.83 3.66
N ASP A 35 9.91 9.56 3.60
CA ASP A 35 10.87 8.45 3.61
C ASP A 35 11.31 8.08 2.19
N LYS A 36 12.50 7.47 2.11
CA LYS A 36 13.09 7.06 0.83
C LYS A 36 12.77 5.59 0.52
N LEU A 37 12.43 5.31 -0.73
CA LEU A 37 12.21 3.94 -1.20
C LEU A 37 13.44 3.04 -1.01
N SER A 38 14.65 3.62 -1.06
CA SER A 38 15.88 2.87 -0.79
C SER A 38 15.94 2.30 0.62
N ASP A 39 15.36 2.99 1.60
CA ASP A 39 15.27 2.48 2.98
C ASP A 39 14.32 1.28 3.05
N LEU A 40 13.24 1.32 2.29
CA LEU A 40 12.30 0.22 2.18
C LEU A 40 12.96 -1.02 1.55
N GLU A 41 13.79 -0.84 0.53
CA GLU A 41 14.52 -1.93 -0.11
C GLU A 41 15.43 -2.67 0.87
N LYS A 42 16.04 -1.94 1.80
CA LYS A 42 16.91 -2.54 2.83
C LYS A 42 16.13 -3.38 3.84
N LEU A 43 14.86 -3.05 4.06
CA LEU A 43 14.02 -3.72 5.05
C LEU A 43 13.25 -4.92 4.50
N ILE A 44 13.01 -4.96 3.20
CA ILE A 44 12.00 -5.87 2.63
C ILE A 44 12.30 -7.35 2.92
N SER A 45 13.56 -7.75 3.02
CA SER A 45 13.92 -9.14 3.33
C SER A 45 13.41 -9.60 4.70
N LYS A 46 13.14 -8.65 5.60
CA LYS A 46 12.66 -8.91 6.96
C LYS A 46 11.16 -8.70 7.11
N ILE A 47 10.49 -8.13 6.11
CA ILE A 47 9.07 -7.76 6.22
C ILE A 47 8.18 -8.95 5.89
N ASP A 48 7.31 -9.29 6.83
CA ASP A 48 6.34 -10.37 6.68
C ASP A 48 5.04 -9.87 6.03
N ILE A 49 4.58 -8.68 6.42
CA ILE A 49 3.32 -8.11 5.95
C ILE A 49 3.52 -6.64 5.60
N VAL A 50 2.98 -6.23 4.46
CA VAL A 50 2.87 -4.83 4.05
C VAL A 50 1.41 -4.43 4.00
N PHE A 51 1.05 -3.38 4.75
CA PHE A 51 -0.20 -2.65 4.57
C PHE A 51 0.10 -1.41 3.73
N HIS A 52 -0.28 -1.45 2.48
CA HIS A 52 -0.04 -0.33 1.57
C HIS A 52 -1.25 0.60 1.56
N PHE A 53 -1.19 1.63 2.39
CA PHE A 53 -2.23 2.65 2.57
C PHE A 53 -1.86 3.99 1.95
N ALA A 54 -0.63 4.13 1.45
CA ALA A 54 -0.21 5.34 0.77
C ALA A 54 -1.05 5.56 -0.50
N GLY A 55 -1.56 6.76 -0.66
CA GLY A 55 -2.37 7.13 -1.80
C GLY A 55 -3.05 8.48 -1.57
N VAL A 56 -3.67 9.01 -2.60
CA VAL A 56 -4.47 10.24 -2.54
C VAL A 56 -5.89 9.95 -3.03
N ASN A 57 -6.89 10.53 -2.35
CA ASN A 57 -8.29 10.40 -2.72
C ASN A 57 -8.89 11.71 -3.23
N GLN A 58 -8.21 12.83 -2.99
CA GLN A 58 -8.59 14.15 -3.47
C GLN A 58 -7.36 14.90 -3.94
N THR A 59 -7.43 15.49 -5.12
CA THR A 59 -6.40 16.37 -5.64
C THR A 59 -7.01 17.20 -6.78
N SER A 60 -6.60 18.46 -6.88
CA SER A 60 -6.95 19.33 -8.00
C SER A 60 -6.18 18.97 -9.28
N ASP A 61 -5.09 18.21 -9.15
CA ASP A 61 -4.26 17.77 -10.25
C ASP A 61 -4.45 16.28 -10.49
N LYS A 62 -5.05 15.92 -11.64
CA LYS A 62 -5.32 14.54 -12.04
C LYS A 62 -4.05 13.70 -12.20
N ILE A 63 -2.92 14.34 -12.52
CA ILE A 63 -1.62 13.67 -12.64
C ILE A 63 -1.19 13.05 -11.32
N ASN A 64 -1.57 13.63 -10.17
CA ASN A 64 -1.25 13.08 -8.87
C ASN A 64 -1.92 11.74 -8.58
N PHE A 65 -3.12 11.48 -9.11
CA PHE A 65 -3.73 10.17 -8.97
C PHE A 65 -2.89 9.10 -9.67
N GLU A 66 -2.42 9.38 -10.88
CA GLU A 66 -1.58 8.45 -11.62
C GLU A 66 -0.21 8.30 -10.95
N LYS A 67 0.45 9.41 -10.61
CA LYS A 67 1.78 9.41 -10.00
C LYS A 67 1.81 8.69 -8.66
N ILE A 68 0.85 8.95 -7.78
CA ILE A 68 0.85 8.45 -6.41
C ILE A 68 0.13 7.10 -6.34
N ASN A 69 -1.13 7.01 -6.80
CA ASN A 69 -1.88 5.77 -6.66
C ASN A 69 -1.35 4.64 -7.56
N VAL A 70 -0.84 4.96 -8.73
CA VAL A 70 -0.29 3.98 -9.66
C VAL A 70 1.22 3.89 -9.56
N GLY A 71 1.92 5.03 -9.71
CA GLY A 71 3.37 5.08 -9.79
C GLY A 71 4.04 4.61 -8.50
N LEU A 72 3.61 5.09 -7.35
CA LEU A 72 4.15 4.67 -6.07
C LEU A 72 3.84 3.19 -5.79
N THR A 73 2.62 2.75 -6.07
CA THR A 73 2.24 1.34 -5.90
C THR A 73 3.11 0.44 -6.75
N LYS A 74 3.39 0.83 -8.00
CA LYS A 74 4.29 0.09 -8.88
C LYS A 74 5.69 -0.04 -8.29
N LYS A 75 6.24 1.04 -7.76
CA LYS A 75 7.57 1.04 -7.12
C LYS A 75 7.60 0.17 -5.87
N ILE A 76 6.59 0.25 -5.03
CA ILE A 76 6.48 -0.56 -3.82
C ILE A 76 6.34 -2.04 -4.18
N CYS A 77 5.51 -2.40 -5.13
CA CYS A 77 5.36 -3.78 -5.58
C CYS A 77 6.67 -4.34 -6.15
N LYS A 78 7.43 -3.51 -6.85
CA LYS A 78 8.75 -3.88 -7.36
C LYS A 78 9.75 -4.25 -6.24
N ILE A 79 9.61 -3.60 -5.10
CA ILE A 79 10.40 -3.92 -3.91
C ILE A 79 9.89 -5.22 -3.27
N ILE A 80 8.57 -5.34 -3.08
CA ILE A 80 7.94 -6.49 -2.44
C ILE A 80 8.24 -7.81 -3.18
N GLN A 81 8.29 -7.78 -4.51
CA GLN A 81 8.59 -8.97 -5.30
C GLN A 81 9.94 -9.62 -4.97
N LYS A 82 10.87 -8.85 -4.36
CA LYS A 82 12.17 -9.36 -3.93
C LYS A 82 12.08 -10.33 -2.76
N ASN A 83 10.97 -10.32 -2.03
CA ASN A 83 10.70 -11.26 -0.95
C ASN A 83 9.31 -11.89 -1.15
N ARG A 84 9.28 -13.06 -1.76
CA ARG A 84 8.02 -13.79 -2.07
C ARG A 84 7.22 -14.17 -0.84
N ASN A 85 7.83 -14.19 0.32
CA ASN A 85 7.15 -14.50 1.58
C ASN A 85 6.40 -13.31 2.17
N THR A 86 6.62 -12.11 1.64
CA THR A 86 5.90 -10.92 2.08
C THR A 86 4.48 -10.93 1.55
N THR A 87 3.51 -10.78 2.45
CA THR A 87 2.08 -10.63 2.11
C THR A 87 1.75 -9.16 1.95
N LEU A 88 1.00 -8.81 0.91
CA LEU A 88 0.55 -7.45 0.65
C LEU A 88 -0.95 -7.31 0.90
N PHE A 89 -1.32 -6.34 1.73
CA PHE A 89 -2.68 -5.81 1.84
C PHE A 89 -2.71 -4.43 1.20
N TYR A 90 -3.48 -4.29 0.14
CA TYR A 90 -3.62 -3.02 -0.58
C TYR A 90 -4.97 -2.37 -0.27
N ALA A 91 -4.94 -1.14 0.23
CA ALA A 91 -6.15 -0.35 0.46
C ALA A 91 -6.62 0.26 -0.86
N SER A 92 -7.55 -0.40 -1.51
CA SER A 92 -8.27 0.12 -2.65
C SER A 92 -9.55 0.82 -2.19
N SER A 93 -10.47 1.07 -3.10
CA SER A 93 -11.71 1.78 -2.83
C SER A 93 -12.86 1.17 -3.63
N ILE A 94 -14.07 1.26 -3.10
CA ILE A 94 -15.29 0.96 -3.86
C ILE A 94 -15.38 1.83 -5.12
N GLN A 95 -14.73 3.01 -5.12
CA GLN A 95 -14.62 3.88 -6.30
C GLN A 95 -13.91 3.23 -7.48
N ALA A 96 -13.15 2.15 -7.27
CA ALA A 96 -12.52 1.40 -8.35
C ALA A 96 -13.55 0.81 -9.34
N ASN A 97 -14.83 0.71 -8.95
CA ASN A 97 -15.92 0.30 -9.82
C ASN A 97 -16.41 1.42 -10.76
N TYR A 98 -15.97 2.66 -10.55
CA TYR A 98 -16.47 3.82 -11.28
C TYR A 98 -15.43 4.41 -12.23
N ASP A 99 -15.90 5.11 -13.27
CA ASP A 99 -15.04 5.68 -14.31
C ASP A 99 -14.66 7.15 -14.02
N ASN A 100 -14.27 7.44 -12.78
CA ASN A 100 -13.66 8.71 -12.43
C ASN A 100 -12.14 8.54 -12.29
N HIS A 101 -11.38 9.64 -12.30
CA HIS A 101 -9.92 9.59 -12.28
C HIS A 101 -9.36 8.85 -11.06
N TYR A 102 -9.95 9.07 -9.89
CA TYR A 102 -9.56 8.37 -8.67
C TYR A 102 -9.83 6.86 -8.80
N GLY A 103 -11.05 6.48 -9.18
CA GLY A 103 -11.44 5.08 -9.35
C GLY A 103 -10.59 4.34 -10.37
N ILE A 104 -10.31 4.98 -11.51
CA ILE A 104 -9.44 4.42 -12.55
C ILE A 104 -8.03 4.19 -11.99
N SER A 105 -7.48 5.15 -11.25
CA SER A 105 -6.14 5.02 -10.64
C SER A 105 -6.09 3.86 -9.64
N LYS A 106 -7.11 3.69 -8.82
CA LYS A 106 -7.21 2.58 -7.86
C LYS A 106 -7.33 1.24 -8.57
N ARG A 107 -8.12 1.15 -9.64
CA ARG A 107 -8.25 -0.08 -10.44
C ARG A 107 -6.95 -0.47 -11.12
N LYS A 108 -6.20 0.50 -11.65
CA LYS A 108 -4.87 0.25 -12.22
C LYS A 108 -3.89 -0.26 -11.14
N ALA A 109 -3.91 0.35 -9.97
CA ALA A 109 -3.06 -0.07 -8.86
C ALA A 109 -3.41 -1.48 -8.37
N GLU A 110 -4.69 -1.84 -8.35
CA GLU A 110 -5.12 -3.21 -8.03
C GLU A 110 -4.49 -4.24 -8.97
N LYS A 111 -4.49 -3.95 -10.28
CA LYS A 111 -3.88 -4.85 -11.28
C LYS A 111 -2.38 -5.03 -11.05
N ILE A 112 -1.68 -3.96 -10.69
CA ILE A 112 -0.26 -4.01 -10.37
C ILE A 112 -0.03 -4.91 -9.15
N CYS A 113 -0.83 -4.75 -8.10
CA CYS A 113 -0.75 -5.59 -6.90
C CYS A 113 -1.02 -7.06 -7.21
N LEU A 114 -2.05 -7.35 -8.02
CA LEU A 114 -2.40 -8.72 -8.38
C LEU A 114 -1.33 -9.39 -9.23
N ASN A 115 -0.53 -8.64 -9.98
CA ASN A 115 0.62 -9.18 -10.70
C ASN A 115 1.67 -9.78 -9.76
N LEU A 116 1.79 -9.29 -8.53
CA LEU A 116 2.68 -9.91 -7.54
C LEU A 116 2.28 -11.35 -7.26
N GLN A 117 0.97 -11.60 -7.08
CA GLN A 117 0.47 -12.95 -6.82
C GLN A 117 0.63 -13.84 -8.04
N LYS A 118 0.33 -13.31 -9.23
CA LYS A 118 0.36 -14.09 -10.48
C LYS A 118 1.78 -14.48 -10.90
N HIS A 119 2.74 -13.55 -10.78
CA HIS A 119 4.09 -13.73 -11.35
C HIS A 119 5.19 -13.96 -10.31
N PHE A 120 4.98 -13.55 -9.06
CA PHE A 120 6.00 -13.61 -8.01
C PHE A 120 5.60 -14.42 -6.78
N GLN A 121 4.38 -14.97 -6.77
CA GLN A 121 3.87 -15.85 -5.71
C GLN A 121 3.62 -15.18 -4.35
N ASN A 122 3.73 -13.87 -4.27
CA ASN A 122 3.32 -13.14 -3.06
C ASN A 122 1.82 -13.31 -2.83
N LYS A 123 1.40 -13.46 -1.58
CA LYS A 123 -0.03 -13.38 -1.23
C LYS A 123 -0.47 -11.93 -1.28
N VAL A 124 -1.57 -11.65 -1.96
CA VAL A 124 -2.09 -10.29 -2.14
C VAL A 124 -3.57 -10.24 -1.78
N TYR A 125 -3.93 -9.26 -0.96
CA TYR A 125 -5.31 -8.99 -0.57
C TYR A 125 -5.67 -7.57 -0.98
N ILE A 126 -6.72 -7.44 -1.78
CA ILE A 126 -7.26 -6.15 -2.21
C ILE A 126 -8.45 -5.79 -1.30
N LEU A 127 -8.34 -4.68 -0.59
CA LEU A 127 -9.38 -4.19 0.30
C LEU A 127 -10.07 -2.98 -0.36
N ARG A 128 -11.25 -3.20 -0.94
CA ARG A 128 -12.05 -2.09 -1.48
C ARG A 128 -12.84 -1.46 -0.35
N LEU A 129 -12.31 -0.41 0.20
CA LEU A 129 -12.88 0.28 1.36
C LEU A 129 -13.93 1.31 0.93
N PRO A 130 -14.98 1.51 1.74
CA PRO A 130 -15.91 2.62 1.55
C PRO A 130 -15.22 3.95 1.85
N GLY A 131 -15.95 5.06 1.70
CA GLY A 131 -15.43 6.38 2.06
C GLY A 131 -14.98 6.40 3.52
N ILE A 132 -13.73 6.87 3.76
CA ILE A 132 -13.12 6.95 5.08
C ILE A 132 -12.70 8.39 5.34
N PHE A 133 -13.00 8.89 6.51
CA PHE A 133 -12.80 10.27 6.88
C PHE A 133 -11.90 10.41 8.11
#